data_c9ce633f1bf01502a68ca25c6e795733
#
_entry.id   c9ce633f1bf01502a68ca25c6e795733
#
_cell.length_a   1.000
_cell.length_b   1.000
_cell.length_c   1.000
_cell.angle_alpha   90.00
_cell.angle_beta   90.00
_cell.angle_gamma   90.00
#
_symmetry.space_group_name_H-M   'P 1'
#
loop_
_entity.id
_entity.type
_entity.pdbx_description
1 polymer ?
#
loop_
_entity_poly.entity_id
_entity_poly.type
_entity_poly.pdbx_seq_one_letter_code
_entity_poly.pdbx_strand_id
1 'polypeptide(L)'
;PEEKIRPVTSLGDDEPDMSSLSPDRLSLAIYIRERYFCTYWDAVSLVLPFGKIVSRKINRKREFKDPLSKLERHPVSETVLSAEQQSAYEEMKKGLSSGGVHLLFGVTGSGKTLVYIKLIDDVLKSGKTAILLVPEIALTYQIVSRLYDHYGDDLAVLHSALTKAERKDTFSLIKSGKKK
;
A
#
# COMPACT_ATOMS: atom_id res chain seq x y z
N PRO A 1 18.85 40.02 -0.45
CA PRO A 1 19.45 38.72 -0.12
C PRO A 1 19.35 37.86 -1.37
N GLU A 2 20.50 37.67 -2.04
CA GLU A 2 20.58 36.76 -3.19
C GLU A 2 20.34 35.35 -2.68
N GLU A 3 19.22 34.74 -3.08
CA GLU A 3 19.01 33.31 -2.88
C GLU A 3 20.11 32.57 -3.61
N LYS A 4 20.96 31.89 -2.87
CA LYS A 4 21.99 31.00 -3.42
C LYS A 4 21.29 29.82 -4.08
N ILE A 5 20.96 29.95 -5.36
CA ILE A 5 20.52 28.85 -6.18
C ILE A 5 21.68 27.86 -6.27
N ARG A 6 21.51 26.69 -5.67
CA ARG A 6 22.53 25.63 -5.78
C ARG A 6 22.45 25.02 -7.17
N PRO A 7 23.57 24.93 -7.90
CA PRO A 7 23.57 24.28 -9.20
C PRO A 7 23.19 22.81 -9.08
N VAL A 8 22.48 22.30 -10.10
CA VAL A 8 22.24 20.88 -10.24
C VAL A 8 23.58 20.21 -10.55
N THR A 9 24.07 19.39 -9.64
CA THR A 9 25.41 18.78 -9.73
C THR A 9 25.43 17.43 -10.43
N SER A 10 24.29 16.75 -10.56
CA SER A 10 24.12 15.53 -11.37
C SER A 10 22.65 15.33 -11.71
N LEU A 11 22.37 14.82 -12.89
CA LEU A 11 21.13 14.14 -13.21
C LEU A 11 21.29 12.71 -12.70
N GLY A 12 20.26 12.13 -12.09
CA GLY A 12 20.33 10.76 -11.57
C GLY A 12 20.73 9.80 -12.70
N ASP A 13 21.65 8.89 -12.38
CA ASP A 13 22.10 7.86 -13.30
C ASP A 13 20.94 6.97 -13.74
N ASP A 14 21.01 6.44 -14.96
CA ASP A 14 19.96 5.75 -15.72
C ASP A 14 19.44 4.42 -15.14
N GLU A 15 19.72 4.08 -13.91
CA GLU A 15 19.01 2.98 -13.28
C GLU A 15 17.56 3.38 -13.00
N PRO A 16 16.57 2.52 -13.34
CA PRO A 16 15.17 2.77 -13.03
C PRO A 16 14.97 2.66 -11.52
N ASP A 17 15.57 3.58 -10.81
CA ASP A 17 15.45 3.67 -9.36
C ASP A 17 14.03 4.13 -8.99
N MET A 18 13.55 3.64 -7.86
CA MET A 18 12.26 4.00 -7.28
C MET A 18 12.14 5.49 -6.96
N SER A 19 13.20 6.27 -7.14
CA SER A 19 13.27 7.73 -7.00
C SER A 19 12.86 8.49 -8.27
N SER A 20 12.71 7.82 -9.43
CA SER A 20 12.33 8.49 -10.67
C SER A 20 10.82 8.82 -10.68
N LEU A 21 10.51 10.07 -11.05
CA LEU A 21 9.13 10.49 -11.31
C LEU A 21 8.70 9.97 -12.68
N SER A 22 7.88 8.93 -12.72
CA SER A 22 7.17 8.57 -13.94
C SER A 22 6.17 9.66 -14.33
N PRO A 23 5.77 9.76 -15.62
CA PRO A 23 4.76 10.73 -16.06
C PRO A 23 3.47 10.70 -15.23
N ASP A 24 3.02 9.50 -14.85
CA ASP A 24 1.81 9.32 -14.03
C ASP A 24 1.99 9.90 -12.63
N ARG A 25 3.16 9.70 -12.00
CA ARG A 25 3.47 10.27 -10.69
C ARG A 25 3.60 11.78 -10.75
N LEU A 26 4.17 12.31 -11.83
CA LEU A 26 4.24 13.75 -12.04
C LEU A 26 2.84 14.35 -12.19
N SER A 27 1.97 13.73 -12.98
CA SER A 27 0.58 14.14 -13.14
C SER A 27 -0.17 14.10 -11.80
N LEU A 28 0.05 13.06 -11.00
CA LEU A 28 -0.51 12.96 -9.66
C LEU A 28 0.01 14.07 -8.73
N ALA A 29 1.30 14.38 -8.76
CA ALA A 29 1.87 15.47 -7.97
C ALA A 29 1.27 16.83 -8.36
N ILE A 30 1.10 17.10 -9.65
CA ILE A 30 0.45 18.32 -10.13
C ILE A 30 -1.00 18.38 -9.62
N TYR A 31 -1.77 17.30 -9.77
CA TYR A 31 -3.13 17.21 -9.26
C TYR A 31 -3.20 17.46 -7.73
N ILE A 32 -2.32 16.85 -6.95
CA ILE A 32 -2.27 17.05 -5.50
C ILE A 32 -2.00 18.53 -5.17
N ARG A 33 -1.03 19.15 -5.85
CA ARG A 33 -0.71 20.56 -5.65
C ARG A 33 -1.91 21.46 -5.90
N GLU A 34 -2.60 21.27 -7.02
CA GLU A 34 -3.75 22.07 -7.40
C GLU A 34 -4.96 21.85 -6.47
N ARG A 35 -5.17 20.61 -6.06
CA ARG A 35 -6.33 20.23 -5.23
C ARG A 35 -6.18 20.67 -3.77
N TYR A 36 -4.95 20.65 -3.23
CA TYR A 36 -4.68 20.92 -1.82
C TYR A 36 -3.87 22.19 -1.57
N PHE A 37 -3.58 22.97 -2.60
CA PHE A 37 -2.85 24.24 -2.51
C PHE A 37 -1.50 24.13 -1.77
N CYS A 38 -0.84 22.99 -1.85
CA CYS A 38 0.47 22.76 -1.25
C CYS A 38 1.61 23.16 -2.19
N THR A 39 2.86 23.15 -1.68
CA THR A 39 4.03 23.41 -2.52
C THR A 39 4.31 22.24 -3.48
N TYR A 40 5.03 22.51 -4.58
CA TYR A 40 5.49 21.42 -5.47
C TYR A 40 6.34 20.40 -4.72
N TRP A 41 7.14 20.86 -3.77
CA TRP A 41 7.96 19.98 -2.95
C TRP A 41 7.11 19.02 -2.11
N ASP A 42 6.07 19.51 -1.47
CA ASP A 42 5.19 18.68 -0.66
C ASP A 42 4.47 17.65 -1.55
N ALA A 43 3.93 18.08 -2.68
CA ALA A 43 3.24 17.20 -3.63
C ALA A 43 4.17 16.11 -4.18
N VAL A 44 5.37 16.48 -4.62
CA VAL A 44 6.38 15.52 -5.11
C VAL A 44 6.83 14.58 -4.02
N SER A 45 7.01 15.08 -2.79
CA SER A 45 7.42 14.24 -1.65
C SER A 45 6.38 13.19 -1.27
N LEU A 46 5.10 13.42 -1.55
CA LEU A 46 4.02 12.45 -1.33
C LEU A 46 4.01 11.33 -2.37
N VAL A 47 4.31 11.65 -3.63
CA VAL A 47 4.29 10.65 -4.71
C VAL A 47 5.61 9.89 -4.83
N LEU A 48 6.68 10.40 -4.23
CA LEU A 48 7.94 9.69 -4.09
C LEU A 48 7.91 8.84 -2.82
N PRO A 49 8.01 7.52 -2.91
CA PRO A 49 7.77 6.62 -1.76
C PRO A 49 8.75 6.82 -0.59
N PHE A 50 9.85 7.56 -0.78
CA PHE A 50 10.94 7.61 0.22
C PHE A 50 11.51 8.99 0.53
N GLY A 51 11.00 10.08 -0.04
CA GLY A 51 11.58 11.41 0.10
C GLY A 51 13.03 11.47 -0.38
N LYS A 52 13.75 12.54 -0.08
CA LYS A 52 15.17 12.68 -0.46
C LYS A 52 15.99 11.46 -0.04
N ILE A 53 16.39 10.63 -1.00
CA ILE A 53 17.49 9.69 -0.80
C ILE A 53 18.77 10.53 -0.85
N VAL A 54 19.16 11.09 0.28
CA VAL A 54 20.56 11.44 0.46
C VAL A 54 21.28 10.11 0.57
N SER A 55 21.93 9.70 -0.49
CA SER A 55 22.76 8.49 -0.51
C SER A 55 23.98 8.72 0.38
N ARG A 56 23.79 8.65 1.70
CA ARG A 56 24.89 8.28 2.58
C ARG A 56 25.11 6.79 2.35
N LYS A 57 26.23 6.43 1.76
CA LYS A 57 26.76 5.06 1.73
C LYS A 57 26.85 4.57 3.19
N ILE A 58 25.78 4.05 3.72
CA ILE A 58 25.77 3.31 4.98
C ILE A 58 25.93 1.85 4.59
N ASN A 59 27.18 1.43 4.54
CA ASN A 59 27.61 0.05 4.38
C ASN A 59 27.29 -0.72 5.69
N ARG A 60 26.03 -0.93 5.99
CA ARG A 60 25.58 -1.90 6.99
C ARG A 60 24.58 -2.81 6.31
N LYS A 61 24.91 -4.09 6.18
CA LYS A 61 23.96 -5.16 5.92
C LYS A 61 22.93 -5.11 7.04
N ARG A 62 21.87 -4.36 6.84
CA ARG A 62 20.77 -4.29 7.77
C ARG A 62 19.82 -5.42 7.40
N GLU A 63 19.65 -6.34 8.31
CA GLU A 63 18.68 -7.41 8.15
C GLU A 63 17.29 -6.80 8.15
N PHE A 64 16.53 -7.01 7.07
CA PHE A 64 15.14 -6.56 7.00
C PHE A 64 14.33 -7.34 8.01
N LYS A 65 13.73 -6.64 8.95
CA LYS A 65 12.77 -7.21 9.89
C LYS A 65 11.36 -6.91 9.37
N ASP A 66 10.72 -7.92 8.80
CA ASP A 66 9.32 -7.81 8.39
C ASP A 66 8.46 -7.44 9.62
N PRO A 67 7.67 -6.37 9.58
CA PRO A 67 6.76 -6.01 10.67
C PRO A 67 5.82 -7.16 11.09
N LEU A 68 5.56 -8.09 10.17
CA LEU A 68 4.70 -9.26 10.37
C LEU A 68 5.42 -10.44 11.03
N SER A 69 6.76 -10.42 11.11
CA SER A 69 7.58 -11.54 11.64
C SER A 69 7.29 -11.92 13.10
N LYS A 70 6.59 -11.06 13.84
CA LYS A 70 6.17 -11.29 15.22
C LYS A 70 4.76 -11.89 15.34
N LEU A 71 4.06 -12.02 14.23
CA LEU A 71 2.72 -12.59 14.20
C LEU A 71 2.81 -14.10 14.00
N GLU A 72 2.11 -14.84 14.82
CA GLU A 72 1.87 -16.26 14.61
C GLU A 72 0.71 -16.43 13.64
N ARG A 73 0.86 -17.28 12.64
CA ARG A 73 -0.17 -17.59 11.66
C ARG A 73 -1.06 -18.68 12.20
N HIS A 74 -2.35 -18.39 12.25
CA HIS A 74 -3.34 -19.37 12.66
C HIS A 74 -4.03 -19.98 11.42
N PRO A 75 -4.41 -21.27 11.46
CA PRO A 75 -5.16 -21.88 10.37
C PRO A 75 -6.51 -21.19 10.21
N VAL A 76 -6.81 -20.73 9.01
CA VAL A 76 -8.08 -20.09 8.70
C VAL A 76 -9.06 -21.17 8.26
N SER A 77 -10.21 -21.25 8.93
CA SER A 77 -11.33 -22.03 8.45
C SER A 77 -11.92 -21.41 7.18
N GLU A 78 -12.47 -22.24 6.33
CA GLU A 78 -13.10 -21.78 5.10
C GLU A 78 -14.15 -20.71 5.39
N THR A 79 -14.02 -19.55 4.73
CA THR A 79 -14.90 -18.40 4.97
C THR A 79 -16.25 -18.64 4.31
N VAL A 80 -17.24 -18.97 5.11
CA VAL A 80 -18.65 -19.09 4.66
C VAL A 80 -19.32 -17.74 4.84
N LEU A 81 -19.84 -17.18 3.75
CA LEU A 81 -20.61 -15.94 3.77
C LEU A 81 -22.07 -16.22 4.10
N SER A 82 -22.74 -15.32 4.84
CA SER A 82 -24.19 -15.33 4.96
C SER A 82 -24.87 -15.02 3.62
N ALA A 83 -26.18 -15.25 3.52
CA ALA A 83 -26.91 -14.96 2.28
C ALA A 83 -26.78 -13.47 1.86
N GLU A 84 -26.87 -12.55 2.81
CA GLU A 84 -26.73 -11.11 2.57
C GLU A 84 -25.30 -10.75 2.15
N GLN A 85 -24.30 -11.33 2.83
CA GLN A 85 -22.88 -11.12 2.48
C GLN A 85 -22.56 -11.68 1.09
N GLN A 86 -23.12 -12.84 0.75
CA GLN A 86 -22.97 -13.46 -0.56
C GLN A 86 -23.58 -12.58 -1.65
N SER A 87 -24.79 -12.06 -1.44
CA SER A 87 -25.44 -11.14 -2.38
C SER A 87 -24.61 -9.87 -2.61
N ALA A 88 -24.11 -9.25 -1.54
CA ALA A 88 -23.26 -8.08 -1.62
C ALA A 88 -21.95 -8.37 -2.35
N TYR A 89 -21.30 -9.51 -2.06
CA TYR A 89 -20.09 -9.95 -2.74
C TYR A 89 -20.32 -10.13 -4.25
N GLU A 90 -21.41 -10.81 -4.65
CA GLU A 90 -21.70 -11.06 -6.07
C GLU A 90 -21.96 -9.76 -6.84
N GLU A 91 -22.64 -8.80 -6.24
CA GLU A 91 -22.87 -7.48 -6.83
C GLU A 91 -21.57 -6.73 -7.02
N MET A 92 -20.72 -6.64 -5.99
CA MET A 92 -19.42 -5.98 -6.07
C MET A 92 -18.48 -6.67 -7.05
N LYS A 93 -18.52 -8.00 -7.12
CA LYS A 93 -17.71 -8.79 -8.05
C LYS A 93 -17.97 -8.44 -9.51
N LYS A 94 -19.23 -8.15 -9.89
CA LYS A 94 -19.59 -7.71 -11.25
C LYS A 94 -18.85 -6.44 -11.64
N GLY A 95 -18.58 -5.54 -10.68
CA GLY A 95 -17.87 -4.29 -10.90
C GLY A 95 -16.34 -4.43 -11.01
N LEU A 96 -15.75 -5.55 -10.59
CA LEU A 96 -14.28 -5.70 -10.59
C LEU A 96 -13.65 -5.64 -11.99
N SER A 97 -14.36 -6.01 -13.02
CA SER A 97 -13.88 -6.00 -14.42
C SER A 97 -14.11 -4.67 -15.12
N SER A 98 -15.18 -3.97 -14.80
CA SER A 98 -15.58 -2.71 -15.45
C SER A 98 -15.04 -1.47 -14.74
N GLY A 99 -14.53 -1.62 -13.53
CA GLY A 99 -14.23 -0.52 -12.62
C GLY A 99 -15.52 0.08 -12.05
N GLY A 100 -15.42 0.72 -10.90
CA GLY A 100 -16.56 1.36 -10.26
C GLY A 100 -16.31 1.65 -8.80
N VAL A 101 -17.23 2.41 -8.19
CA VAL A 101 -17.25 2.69 -6.76
C VAL A 101 -18.44 1.98 -6.16
N HIS A 102 -18.20 1.14 -5.18
CA HIS A 102 -19.22 0.41 -4.45
C HIS A 102 -19.21 0.81 -2.98
N LEU A 103 -20.38 1.01 -2.41
CA LEU A 103 -20.56 1.26 -0.99
C LEU A 103 -21.11 0.01 -0.32
N LEU A 104 -20.30 -0.65 0.51
CA LEU A 104 -20.76 -1.74 1.37
C LEU A 104 -21.19 -1.15 2.72
N PHE A 105 -22.50 -1.05 2.92
CA PHE A 105 -23.09 -0.56 4.16
C PHE A 105 -23.42 -1.71 5.10
N GLY A 106 -23.20 -1.51 6.40
CA GLY A 106 -23.54 -2.51 7.42
C GLY A 106 -23.04 -2.10 8.81
N VAL A 107 -23.70 -2.58 9.84
CA VAL A 107 -23.34 -2.32 11.25
C VAL A 107 -21.97 -2.90 11.60
N THR A 108 -21.37 -2.42 12.69
CA THR A 108 -20.14 -3.01 13.22
C THR A 108 -20.38 -4.48 13.56
N GLY A 109 -19.45 -5.35 13.19
CA GLY A 109 -19.61 -6.79 13.42
C GLY A 109 -20.42 -7.55 12.36
N SER A 110 -21.02 -6.88 11.36
CA SER A 110 -21.78 -7.55 10.29
C SER A 110 -20.93 -8.40 9.32
N GLY A 111 -19.63 -8.51 9.57
CA GLY A 111 -18.73 -9.34 8.76
C GLY A 111 -18.30 -8.72 7.42
N LYS A 112 -18.38 -7.40 7.25
CA LYS A 112 -17.89 -6.70 6.03
C LYS A 112 -16.48 -7.10 5.62
N THR A 113 -15.61 -7.35 6.60
CA THR A 113 -14.23 -7.82 6.35
C THR A 113 -14.17 -9.14 5.59
N LEU A 114 -15.13 -10.05 5.82
CA LEU A 114 -15.19 -11.32 5.08
C LEU A 114 -15.51 -11.10 3.59
N VAL A 115 -16.40 -10.16 3.30
CA VAL A 115 -16.73 -9.77 1.92
C VAL A 115 -15.48 -9.18 1.23
N TYR A 116 -14.73 -8.30 1.91
CA TYR A 116 -13.49 -7.75 1.36
C TYR A 116 -12.44 -8.85 1.12
N ILE A 117 -12.25 -9.75 2.07
CA ILE A 117 -11.31 -10.87 1.89
C ILE A 117 -11.68 -11.69 0.64
N LYS A 118 -12.96 -12.02 0.47
CA LYS A 118 -13.43 -12.79 -0.68
C LYS A 118 -13.19 -12.08 -2.02
N LEU A 119 -13.41 -10.77 -2.06
CA LEU A 119 -13.12 -9.93 -3.24
C LEU A 119 -11.61 -9.85 -3.53
N ILE A 120 -10.80 -9.69 -2.50
CA ILE A 120 -9.34 -9.68 -2.63
C ILE A 120 -8.85 -11.02 -3.16
N ASP A 121 -9.38 -12.15 -2.67
CA ASP A 121 -9.04 -13.49 -3.16
C ASP A 121 -9.29 -13.62 -4.68
N ASP A 122 -10.41 -13.10 -5.16
CA ASP A 122 -10.71 -13.15 -6.61
C ASP A 122 -9.75 -12.27 -7.43
N VAL A 123 -9.40 -11.10 -6.89
CA VAL A 123 -8.42 -10.20 -7.51
C VAL A 123 -7.04 -10.86 -7.58
N LEU A 124 -6.59 -11.46 -6.48
CA LEU A 124 -5.29 -12.17 -6.44
C LEU A 124 -5.28 -13.39 -7.36
N LYS A 125 -6.36 -14.18 -7.42
CA LYS A 125 -6.52 -15.31 -8.35
C LYS A 125 -6.45 -14.88 -9.81
N SER A 126 -6.86 -13.65 -10.13
CA SER A 126 -6.73 -13.08 -11.48
C SER A 126 -5.32 -12.54 -11.80
N GLY A 127 -4.34 -12.74 -10.91
CA GLY A 127 -2.97 -12.27 -11.08
C GLY A 127 -2.78 -10.78 -10.83
N LYS A 128 -3.77 -10.11 -10.27
CA LYS A 128 -3.72 -8.68 -9.89
C LYS A 128 -3.34 -8.51 -8.42
N THR A 129 -3.17 -7.27 -8.01
CA THR A 129 -2.87 -6.87 -6.63
C THR A 129 -4.04 -6.11 -6.03
N ALA A 130 -4.12 -6.07 -4.69
CA ALA A 130 -5.15 -5.34 -3.96
C ALA A 130 -4.53 -4.38 -2.95
N ILE A 131 -5.21 -3.25 -2.71
CA ILE A 131 -4.86 -2.31 -1.65
C ILE A 131 -6.06 -2.16 -0.74
N LEU A 132 -5.86 -2.48 0.55
CA LEU A 132 -6.85 -2.24 1.59
C LEU A 132 -6.40 -1.05 2.44
N LEU A 133 -7.15 0.05 2.36
CA LEU A 133 -6.92 1.23 3.19
C LEU A 133 -7.76 1.12 4.47
N VAL A 134 -7.09 1.20 5.61
CA VAL A 134 -7.72 1.13 6.93
C VAL A 134 -7.37 2.39 7.70
N PRO A 135 -8.33 3.06 8.38
CA PRO A 135 -8.01 4.17 9.28
C PRO A 135 -6.97 3.74 10.31
N GLU A 136 -5.99 4.60 10.60
CA GLU A 136 -4.86 4.26 11.49
C GLU A 136 -5.32 3.78 12.87
N ILE A 137 -6.38 4.40 13.41
CA ILE A 137 -7.03 4.00 14.67
C ILE A 137 -7.70 2.62 14.60
N ALA A 138 -8.06 2.17 13.40
CA ALA A 138 -8.66 0.85 13.16
C ALA A 138 -7.61 -0.20 12.74
N LEU A 139 -6.34 0.19 12.57
CA LEU A 139 -5.23 -0.73 12.30
C LEU A 139 -4.86 -1.46 13.60
N THR A 140 -5.85 -2.10 14.18
CA THR A 140 -5.67 -2.91 15.37
C THR A 140 -4.91 -4.18 15.01
N TYR A 141 -4.16 -4.69 15.97
CA TYR A 141 -3.52 -6.01 15.89
C TYR A 141 -4.46 -7.07 15.31
N GLN A 142 -5.75 -7.01 15.68
CA GLN A 142 -6.77 -7.96 15.25
C GLN A 142 -7.02 -7.97 13.74
N ILE A 143 -7.09 -6.80 13.07
CA ILE A 143 -7.31 -6.73 11.62
C ILE A 143 -6.08 -7.23 10.88
N VAL A 144 -4.89 -6.78 11.31
CA VAL A 144 -3.63 -7.20 10.70
C VAL A 144 -3.41 -8.69 10.89
N SER A 145 -3.64 -9.23 12.09
CA SER A 145 -3.53 -10.66 12.37
C SER A 145 -4.46 -11.48 11.50
N ARG A 146 -5.75 -11.09 11.38
CA ARG A 146 -6.72 -11.78 10.53
C ARG A 146 -6.30 -11.80 9.05
N LEU A 147 -5.78 -10.69 8.55
CA LEU A 147 -5.28 -10.63 7.18
C LEU A 147 -4.01 -11.47 7.01
N TYR A 148 -3.13 -11.46 8.02
CA TYR A 148 -1.91 -12.27 8.01
C TYR A 148 -2.22 -13.76 8.09
N ASP A 149 -3.18 -14.18 8.91
CA ASP A 149 -3.67 -15.55 8.97
C ASP A 149 -4.11 -16.04 7.58
N HIS A 150 -4.78 -15.16 6.80
CA HIS A 150 -5.31 -15.50 5.48
C HIS A 150 -4.26 -15.44 4.38
N TYR A 151 -3.49 -14.35 4.29
CA TYR A 151 -2.58 -14.07 3.17
C TYR A 151 -1.12 -14.42 3.47
N GLY A 152 -0.74 -14.57 4.74
CA GLY A 152 0.64 -14.90 5.15
C GLY A 152 1.66 -13.92 4.58
N ASP A 153 2.69 -14.48 3.95
CA ASP A 153 3.83 -13.71 3.42
C ASP A 153 3.48 -12.86 2.18
N ASP A 154 2.34 -13.10 1.54
CA ASP A 154 1.85 -12.23 0.45
C ASP A 154 1.39 -10.86 0.97
N LEU A 155 1.07 -10.74 2.26
CA LEU A 155 0.63 -9.48 2.86
C LEU A 155 1.78 -8.48 3.05
N ALA A 156 1.55 -7.24 2.66
CA ALA A 156 2.39 -6.10 3.04
C ALA A 156 1.60 -5.13 3.92
N VAL A 157 2.22 -4.62 4.98
CA VAL A 157 1.60 -3.61 5.86
C VAL A 157 2.44 -2.35 5.85
N LEU A 158 1.81 -1.22 5.57
CA LEU A 158 2.42 0.11 5.59
C LEU A 158 1.66 0.99 6.59
N HIS A 159 2.36 1.56 7.56
CA HIS A 159 1.79 2.49 8.55
C HIS A 159 2.79 3.57 8.95
N SER A 160 2.33 4.59 9.68
CA SER A 160 3.14 5.76 10.05
C SER A 160 4.33 5.43 10.93
N ALA A 161 4.24 4.43 11.80
CA ALA A 161 5.31 4.05 12.73
C ALA A 161 6.49 3.33 12.05
N LEU A 162 6.37 2.91 10.77
CA LEU A 162 7.50 2.34 10.03
C LEU A 162 8.58 3.38 9.78
N THR A 163 9.82 3.03 10.01
CA THR A 163 10.98 3.81 9.60
C THR A 163 11.04 3.94 8.07
N LYS A 164 11.75 4.96 7.57
CA LYS A 164 11.95 5.13 6.11
C LYS A 164 12.60 3.91 5.46
N ALA A 165 13.50 3.24 6.17
CA ALA A 165 14.15 2.03 5.68
C ALA A 165 13.18 0.85 5.57
N GLU A 166 12.41 0.57 6.61
CA GLU A 166 11.39 -0.50 6.60
C GLU A 166 10.34 -0.27 5.52
N ARG A 167 9.89 0.98 5.35
CA ARG A 167 8.97 1.35 4.29
C ARG A 167 9.56 1.10 2.89
N LYS A 168 10.84 1.45 2.69
CA LYS A 168 11.56 1.19 1.42
C LYS A 168 11.65 -0.30 1.14
N ASP A 169 12.04 -1.09 2.14
CA ASP A 169 12.20 -2.55 2.00
C ASP A 169 10.86 -3.22 1.70
N THR A 170 9.80 -2.86 2.43
CA THR A 170 8.44 -3.35 2.18
C THR A 170 7.97 -3.01 0.77
N PHE A 171 8.21 -1.77 0.32
CA PHE A 171 7.84 -1.36 -1.03
C PHE A 171 8.64 -2.10 -2.11
N SER A 172 9.91 -2.40 -1.87
CA SER A 172 10.73 -3.21 -2.78
C SER A 172 10.17 -4.63 -2.93
N LEU A 173 9.67 -5.22 -1.85
CA LEU A 173 9.01 -6.53 -1.89
C LEU A 173 7.71 -6.49 -2.69
N ILE A 174 6.91 -5.42 -2.56
CA ILE A 174 5.70 -5.22 -3.37
C ILE A 174 6.07 -5.07 -4.85
N LYS A 175 7.06 -4.21 -5.17
CA LYS A 175 7.49 -3.97 -6.55
C LYS A 175 8.05 -5.23 -7.23
N SER A 176 8.74 -6.09 -6.48
CA SER A 176 9.27 -7.35 -6.99
C SER A 176 8.21 -8.46 -7.10
N GLY A 177 6.96 -8.21 -6.74
CA GLY A 177 5.87 -9.19 -6.76
C GLY A 177 5.95 -10.25 -5.65
N LYS A 178 6.86 -10.10 -4.70
CA LYS A 178 6.98 -10.99 -3.54
C LYS A 178 5.86 -10.77 -2.52
N LYS A 179 5.25 -9.59 -2.53
CA LYS A 179 4.05 -9.24 -1.77
C LYS A 179 3.03 -8.63 -2.72
N LYS A 180 1.74 -8.86 -2.45
CA LYS A 180 0.65 -8.55 -3.42
C LYS A 180 -0.37 -7.59 -2.83
#